data_f474fb4e021de52c35bca7e5cc6ed7c0
#
_entry.id   f474fb4e021de52c35bca7e5cc6ed7c0
#
_cell.length_a   1.000
_cell.length_b   1.000
_cell.length_c   1.000
_cell.angle_alpha   90.00
_cell.angle_beta   90.00
_cell.angle_gamma   90.00
#
_symmetry.space_group_name_H-M   'P 1'
#
loop_
_entity.id
_entity.type
_entity.pdbx_description
1 polymer ?
#
loop_
_entity_poly.entity_id
_entity_poly.type
_entity_poly.pdbx_seq_one_letter_code
_entity_poly.pdbx_strand_id
1 'polypeptide(L)'
;MKAARNLPSASDSTYRIWYMSGSSYQTTVSLDTASAGSLNAYFKLKAAPRPGSISLTKTTEDGKNLSGWKFGIYSDAACTKLVSGPHTTDNGGRISAAGLTAGTYYVKELGHTDSAIGELYYCSGANPQKVTVTAGAAATVSFTNKRNTGGVKLVKETNTGKNLGGWKIGLYMDSTCTSAVTGSPFTTGADGTVTAAGLTPGTYYAREEASSDPYWVCDTSVKTVTVTANGTATVTFSNTHKGRGKIIKTMPDGGSTAEWKFEVYDSDNELVGSYTTASDGTILTDYLLPGTYTVKEIIPEDSPYTCDAPNPQTVTISAGQTAEVTFTNRMKPGEIRIQKTDTHGESLAGAEFLLEWSRDGRQWQTVTYTDSPDVTEGTCTAEGLTDGKLTSGADGEVRFTGLYSGSLYRVTEKKAPKGYQLLTEHVYEGSIRKDDGNFTRLTVVNAPVFELPMTGSTGYTAMTAIQVGTGIVLLFILIRLAKKRK
;
A
#
# COMPACT_ATOMS: atom_id res chain seq x y z
N MET A 1 -49.93 53.63 -80.43
CA MET A 1 -48.83 53.63 -79.43
C MET A 1 -48.88 54.81 -78.47
N LYS A 2 -49.98 54.95 -77.71
CA LYS A 2 -50.05 55.97 -76.66
C LYS A 2 -49.90 55.38 -75.23
N ALA A 3 -49.69 54.10 -75.06
CA ALA A 3 -49.59 53.43 -73.74
C ALA A 3 -48.22 53.48 -73.09
N ALA A 4 -47.16 53.95 -73.81
CA ALA A 4 -45.81 53.95 -73.29
C ALA A 4 -45.40 55.18 -72.45
N ARG A 5 -46.29 56.17 -72.24
CA ARG A 5 -45.93 57.43 -71.57
C ARG A 5 -46.15 57.47 -70.03
N ASN A 6 -46.74 56.44 -69.42
CA ASN A 6 -47.01 56.42 -67.99
C ASN A 6 -46.62 55.10 -67.34
N LEU A 7 -45.57 54.43 -67.78
CA LEU A 7 -45.01 53.36 -67.03
C LEU A 7 -44.18 53.95 -65.84
N PRO A 8 -44.39 53.48 -64.63
CA PRO A 8 -43.59 53.93 -63.51
C PRO A 8 -42.09 53.70 -63.84
N SER A 9 -41.23 54.59 -63.36
CA SER A 9 -39.75 54.48 -63.56
C SER A 9 -39.29 53.15 -63.05
N ALA A 10 -38.37 52.52 -63.79
CA ALA A 10 -37.84 51.17 -63.56
C ALA A 10 -36.96 50.98 -62.27
N SER A 11 -37.11 51.88 -61.29
CA SER A 11 -36.23 51.78 -60.10
C SER A 11 -36.62 50.67 -59.11
N ASP A 12 -37.90 50.21 -59.10
CA ASP A 12 -38.34 49.25 -58.04
C ASP A 12 -39.09 48.00 -58.53
N SER A 13 -39.32 47.88 -59.84
CA SER A 13 -40.00 46.71 -60.39
C SER A 13 -39.62 46.45 -61.83
N THR A 14 -39.14 45.25 -62.11
CA THR A 14 -38.91 44.82 -63.48
C THR A 14 -40.22 44.34 -64.10
N TYR A 15 -40.72 45.06 -65.07
CA TYR A 15 -41.92 44.67 -65.83
C TYR A 15 -41.50 44.04 -67.14
N ARG A 16 -42.08 42.90 -67.49
CA ARG A 16 -41.99 42.30 -68.85
C ARG A 16 -43.37 42.39 -69.52
N ILE A 17 -43.38 42.91 -70.69
CA ILE A 17 -44.60 43.01 -71.53
C ILE A 17 -44.69 41.70 -72.33
N TRP A 18 -45.81 41.02 -72.19
CA TRP A 18 -46.14 39.80 -72.90
C TRP A 18 -47.34 40.03 -73.68
N TYR A 19 -47.39 39.65 -74.94
CA TYR A 19 -48.63 39.68 -75.75
C TYR A 19 -48.96 38.25 -76.21
N MET A 20 -50.23 38.03 -76.45
CA MET A 20 -50.69 36.74 -76.96
C MET A 20 -50.73 36.79 -78.50
N SER A 21 -50.02 35.91 -79.14
CA SER A 21 -50.10 35.60 -80.55
C SER A 21 -50.52 34.14 -80.69
N GLY A 22 -51.76 33.88 -81.03
CA GLY A 22 -52.33 32.53 -80.96
C GLY A 22 -52.46 32.03 -79.50
N SER A 23 -52.01 30.83 -79.19
CA SER A 23 -52.04 30.23 -77.86
C SER A 23 -50.77 30.43 -77.04
N SER A 24 -49.75 31.17 -77.50
CA SER A 24 -48.47 31.41 -76.84
C SER A 24 -48.19 32.90 -76.59
N TYR A 25 -47.49 33.20 -75.51
CA TYR A 25 -46.98 34.54 -75.19
C TYR A 25 -45.65 34.80 -75.84
N GLN A 26 -45.56 36.00 -76.49
CA GLN A 26 -44.33 36.44 -77.14
C GLN A 26 -43.86 37.80 -76.59
N THR A 27 -42.57 38.05 -76.62
CA THR A 27 -41.93 39.28 -76.09
C THR A 27 -41.68 40.35 -77.13
N THR A 28 -41.91 40.05 -78.41
CA THR A 28 -41.74 40.99 -79.51
C THR A 28 -43.05 41.11 -80.29
N VAL A 29 -43.43 42.29 -80.49
CA VAL A 29 -44.64 42.63 -81.33
C VAL A 29 -44.10 43.30 -82.61
N SER A 30 -44.23 42.65 -83.74
CA SER A 30 -44.12 43.30 -85.05
C SER A 30 -45.49 43.90 -85.44
N LEU A 31 -45.55 45.20 -85.48
CA LEU A 31 -46.69 45.88 -85.96
C LEU A 31 -46.55 46.15 -87.43
N ASP A 32 -47.36 45.51 -88.25
CA ASP A 32 -47.46 45.86 -89.65
C ASP A 32 -48.35 47.09 -89.81
N THR A 33 -47.84 48.18 -90.37
CA THR A 33 -48.50 49.48 -90.54
C THR A 33 -49.45 49.58 -91.72
N ALA A 34 -49.65 48.48 -92.46
CA ALA A 34 -50.44 48.50 -93.72
C ALA A 34 -51.95 48.30 -93.51
N SER A 35 -52.44 48.07 -92.34
CA SER A 35 -53.91 47.88 -92.08
C SER A 35 -54.46 48.97 -91.19
N ALA A 36 -55.18 49.92 -91.72
CA ALA A 36 -55.89 50.97 -90.97
C ALA A 36 -57.14 50.38 -90.26
N GLY A 37 -56.93 49.73 -89.13
CA GLY A 37 -57.96 49.27 -88.21
C GLY A 37 -57.53 49.50 -86.78
N SER A 38 -58.51 49.96 -85.92
CA SER A 38 -58.22 50.19 -84.53
C SER A 38 -57.77 48.90 -83.83
N LEU A 39 -56.45 48.78 -83.46
CA LEU A 39 -55.96 47.69 -82.72
C LEU A 39 -56.17 47.95 -81.21
N ASN A 40 -57.13 47.31 -80.64
CA ASN A 40 -57.32 47.32 -79.19
C ASN A 40 -56.46 46.18 -78.60
N ALA A 41 -55.22 46.45 -78.26
CA ALA A 41 -54.36 45.47 -77.58
C ALA A 41 -54.51 45.68 -76.06
N TYR A 42 -55.00 44.66 -75.39
CA TYR A 42 -54.99 44.61 -73.91
C TYR A 42 -53.70 43.96 -73.43
N PHE A 43 -52.91 44.77 -72.74
CA PHE A 43 -51.70 44.25 -72.13
C PHE A 43 -51.99 43.98 -70.67
N LYS A 44 -51.77 42.72 -70.21
CA LYS A 44 -51.75 42.37 -68.82
C LYS A 44 -50.28 42.44 -68.33
N LEU A 45 -49.93 43.53 -67.62
CA LEU A 45 -48.66 43.67 -67.01
C LEU A 45 -48.60 42.77 -65.75
N LYS A 46 -47.70 41.78 -65.70
CA LYS A 46 -47.40 41.03 -64.52
C LYS A 46 -46.05 41.52 -63.98
N ALA A 47 -46.06 42.17 -62.87
CA ALA A 47 -44.82 42.53 -62.19
C ALA A 47 -43.98 41.28 -61.92
N ALA A 48 -42.73 41.27 -62.32
CA ALA A 48 -41.83 40.23 -61.92
C ALA A 48 -41.78 40.19 -60.38
N PRO A 49 -41.95 39.03 -59.80
CA PRO A 49 -41.88 38.93 -58.36
C PRO A 49 -40.54 39.51 -57.85
N ARG A 50 -40.59 40.45 -56.91
CA ARG A 50 -39.36 40.94 -56.27
C ARG A 50 -38.66 39.76 -55.55
N PRO A 51 -37.40 39.54 -55.84
CA PRO A 51 -36.68 38.50 -55.07
C PRO A 51 -36.60 38.90 -53.60
N GLY A 52 -36.81 37.94 -52.72
CA GLY A 52 -36.58 38.09 -51.31
C GLY A 52 -35.18 37.61 -50.92
N SER A 53 -34.92 37.56 -49.63
CA SER A 53 -33.67 37.09 -49.09
C SER A 53 -33.87 36.24 -47.81
N ILE A 54 -32.86 35.52 -47.46
CA ILE A 54 -32.71 34.87 -46.13
C ILE A 54 -31.56 35.52 -45.40
N SER A 55 -31.82 36.03 -44.18
CA SER A 55 -30.84 36.50 -43.22
C SER A 55 -30.66 35.42 -42.17
N LEU A 56 -29.46 34.80 -42.12
CA LEU A 56 -29.12 33.77 -41.18
C LEU A 56 -28.23 34.32 -40.09
N THR A 57 -28.49 33.92 -38.83
CA THR A 57 -27.64 34.18 -37.68
C THR A 57 -27.16 32.85 -37.08
N LYS A 58 -25.85 32.67 -37.00
CA LYS A 58 -25.18 31.56 -36.33
C LYS A 58 -24.70 31.99 -34.97
N THR A 59 -25.03 31.22 -33.93
CA THR A 59 -24.51 31.39 -32.59
C THR A 59 -23.85 30.07 -32.09
N THR A 60 -22.96 30.18 -31.15
CA THR A 60 -22.36 29.06 -30.40
C THR A 60 -22.64 29.31 -28.92
N GLU A 61 -22.68 28.22 -28.13
CA GLU A 61 -22.95 28.28 -26.69
C GLU A 61 -21.93 29.16 -25.93
N ASP A 62 -20.69 29.14 -26.37
CA ASP A 62 -19.57 29.89 -25.77
C ASP A 62 -19.30 31.23 -26.47
N GLY A 63 -20.11 31.61 -27.49
CA GLY A 63 -19.94 32.85 -28.25
C GLY A 63 -18.69 32.90 -29.12
N LYS A 64 -17.96 31.75 -29.32
CA LYS A 64 -16.74 31.66 -30.09
C LYS A 64 -16.96 30.94 -31.42
N ASN A 65 -16.01 31.10 -32.34
CA ASN A 65 -16.00 30.39 -33.63
C ASN A 65 -17.31 30.60 -34.42
N LEU A 66 -17.75 31.85 -34.54
CA LEU A 66 -18.98 32.20 -35.28
C LEU A 66 -18.79 32.22 -36.80
N SER A 67 -17.55 32.49 -37.27
CA SER A 67 -17.17 32.48 -38.70
C SER A 67 -16.90 31.06 -39.18
N GLY A 68 -17.08 30.87 -40.49
CA GLY A 68 -16.64 29.61 -41.13
C GLY A 68 -17.71 28.49 -41.21
N TRP A 69 -18.90 28.71 -40.66
CA TRP A 69 -19.99 27.72 -40.76
C TRP A 69 -20.64 27.78 -42.13
N LYS A 70 -20.79 26.62 -42.78
CA LYS A 70 -21.35 26.47 -44.12
C LYS A 70 -22.84 26.12 -44.05
N PHE A 71 -23.61 26.78 -44.88
CA PHE A 71 -25.07 26.58 -44.99
C PHE A 71 -25.51 26.44 -46.45
N GLY A 72 -26.33 25.45 -46.71
CA GLY A 72 -27.04 25.29 -47.99
C GLY A 72 -28.52 25.68 -47.88
N ILE A 73 -29.07 26.31 -48.93
CA ILE A 73 -30.49 26.64 -49.05
C ILE A 73 -31.10 25.72 -50.09
N TYR A 74 -32.13 24.97 -49.73
CA TYR A 74 -32.73 23.91 -50.52
C TYR A 74 -34.22 24.17 -50.75
N SER A 75 -34.78 23.68 -51.88
CA SER A 75 -36.21 23.76 -52.18
C SER A 75 -37.02 22.59 -51.63
N ASP A 76 -36.39 21.56 -51.10
CA ASP A 76 -37.04 20.37 -50.57
C ASP A 76 -36.58 20.05 -49.15
N ALA A 77 -37.45 19.42 -48.35
CA ALA A 77 -37.16 19.08 -46.96
C ALA A 77 -36.01 18.03 -46.79
N ALA A 78 -35.83 17.20 -47.81
CA ALA A 78 -34.71 16.23 -47.80
C ALA A 78 -33.36 16.86 -48.13
N CYS A 79 -33.34 18.16 -48.46
CA CYS A 79 -32.12 18.90 -48.81
C CYS A 79 -31.32 18.24 -49.96
N THR A 80 -32.04 17.77 -50.98
CA THR A 80 -31.44 17.18 -52.19
C THR A 80 -31.31 18.17 -53.34
N LYS A 81 -32.16 19.23 -53.36
CA LYS A 81 -32.24 20.24 -54.42
C LYS A 81 -31.67 21.57 -53.91
N LEU A 82 -30.38 21.76 -54.05
CA LEU A 82 -29.68 23.00 -53.66
C LEU A 82 -30.17 24.16 -54.58
N VAL A 83 -30.61 25.25 -53.95
CA VAL A 83 -31.02 26.48 -54.63
C VAL A 83 -29.95 27.54 -54.52
N SER A 84 -29.30 27.67 -53.38
CA SER A 84 -28.27 28.68 -53.14
C SER A 84 -27.25 28.19 -52.11
N GLY A 85 -26.00 28.53 -52.29
CA GLY A 85 -24.90 28.15 -51.41
C GLY A 85 -23.94 27.10 -51.99
N PRO A 86 -23.05 26.53 -51.18
CA PRO A 86 -22.91 26.80 -49.74
C PRO A 86 -22.44 28.22 -49.46
N HIS A 87 -23.13 28.86 -48.52
CA HIS A 87 -22.75 30.15 -47.94
C HIS A 87 -21.95 29.94 -46.67
N THR A 88 -20.99 30.83 -46.38
CA THR A 88 -20.14 30.75 -45.19
C THR A 88 -20.43 31.94 -44.26
N THR A 89 -20.54 31.71 -42.96
CA THR A 89 -20.74 32.78 -41.98
C THR A 89 -19.52 33.71 -41.88
N ASP A 90 -19.78 34.98 -41.70
CA ASP A 90 -18.79 36.01 -41.38
C ASP A 90 -18.34 35.95 -39.90
N ASN A 91 -17.47 36.87 -39.49
CA ASN A 91 -17.00 36.98 -38.10
C ASN A 91 -18.09 37.25 -37.07
N GLY A 92 -19.25 37.79 -37.52
CA GLY A 92 -20.45 37.99 -36.68
C GLY A 92 -21.42 36.84 -36.71
N GLY A 93 -21.07 35.72 -37.37
CA GLY A 93 -21.97 34.57 -37.53
C GLY A 93 -23.10 34.79 -38.52
N ARG A 94 -22.98 35.73 -39.47
CA ARG A 94 -24.07 36.16 -40.34
C ARG A 94 -23.91 35.68 -41.78
N ILE A 95 -25.02 35.39 -42.42
CA ILE A 95 -25.14 35.17 -43.86
C ILE A 95 -26.34 35.96 -44.36
N SER A 96 -26.20 36.61 -45.53
CA SER A 96 -27.30 37.19 -46.28
C SER A 96 -27.36 36.56 -47.68
N ALA A 97 -28.38 35.76 -47.93
CA ALA A 97 -28.59 35.13 -49.24
C ALA A 97 -29.78 35.83 -49.95
N ALA A 98 -29.46 36.66 -50.94
CA ALA A 98 -30.41 37.42 -51.73
C ALA A 98 -30.79 36.70 -53.04
N GLY A 99 -31.78 37.25 -53.77
CA GLY A 99 -32.19 36.76 -55.09
C GLY A 99 -33.12 35.56 -55.08
N LEU A 100 -33.74 35.25 -53.91
CA LEU A 100 -34.61 34.10 -53.77
C LEU A 100 -36.04 34.45 -54.20
N THR A 101 -36.68 33.59 -54.98
CA THR A 101 -38.09 33.72 -55.33
C THR A 101 -38.97 33.48 -54.10
N ALA A 102 -40.14 34.11 -54.01
CA ALA A 102 -41.05 33.82 -52.92
C ALA A 102 -41.47 32.34 -52.92
N GLY A 103 -41.30 31.69 -51.73
CA GLY A 103 -41.55 30.27 -51.61
C GLY A 103 -41.04 29.71 -50.28
N THR A 104 -41.21 28.41 -50.10
CA THR A 104 -40.67 27.68 -48.94
C THR A 104 -39.28 27.12 -49.25
N TYR A 105 -38.35 27.32 -48.31
CA TYR A 105 -36.99 26.83 -48.40
C TYR A 105 -36.61 26.08 -47.10
N TYR A 106 -35.57 25.29 -47.20
CA TYR A 106 -34.99 24.56 -46.11
C TYR A 106 -33.50 24.93 -46.02
N VAL A 107 -33.13 25.53 -44.90
CA VAL A 107 -31.73 25.92 -44.63
C VAL A 107 -31.09 24.85 -43.81
N LYS A 108 -29.98 24.30 -44.30
CA LYS A 108 -29.22 23.22 -43.64
C LYS A 108 -27.82 23.69 -43.33
N GLU A 109 -27.42 23.48 -42.07
CA GLU A 109 -26.02 23.58 -41.66
C GLU A 109 -25.22 22.37 -42.19
N LEU A 110 -24.11 22.63 -42.84
CA LEU A 110 -23.27 21.63 -43.51
C LEU A 110 -21.96 21.34 -42.75
N GLY A 111 -21.71 22.02 -41.62
CA GLY A 111 -20.49 21.95 -40.85
C GLY A 111 -19.62 23.19 -40.99
N HIS A 112 -18.41 23.14 -40.45
CA HIS A 112 -17.44 24.25 -40.45
C HIS A 112 -16.41 24.10 -41.58
N THR A 113 -15.79 25.19 -42.04
CA THR A 113 -14.69 25.15 -43.02
C THR A 113 -13.45 24.45 -42.46
N ASP A 114 -13.18 24.60 -41.16
CA ASP A 114 -12.17 23.87 -40.38
C ASP A 114 -12.87 22.70 -39.68
N SER A 115 -12.51 21.46 -40.04
CA SER A 115 -13.11 20.25 -39.46
C SER A 115 -12.85 20.12 -37.97
N ALA A 116 -11.66 20.56 -37.48
CA ALA A 116 -11.30 20.50 -36.05
C ALA A 116 -12.23 21.40 -35.21
N ILE A 117 -12.63 22.58 -35.73
CA ILE A 117 -13.64 23.44 -35.10
C ILE A 117 -15.02 22.78 -35.20
N GLY A 118 -15.37 22.21 -36.37
CA GLY A 118 -16.64 21.52 -36.57
C GLY A 118 -16.89 20.39 -35.57
N GLU A 119 -15.85 19.60 -35.24
CA GLU A 119 -15.92 18.50 -34.28
C GLU A 119 -16.11 18.95 -32.83
N LEU A 120 -15.83 20.21 -32.50
CA LEU A 120 -16.03 20.76 -31.17
C LEU A 120 -17.48 21.10 -30.85
N TYR A 121 -18.35 21.10 -31.86
CA TYR A 121 -19.74 21.57 -31.73
C TYR A 121 -20.74 20.65 -32.45
N TYR A 122 -21.98 20.68 -31.98
CA TYR A 122 -23.10 20.07 -32.67
C TYR A 122 -24.27 21.08 -32.77
N CYS A 123 -25.07 21.01 -33.85
CA CYS A 123 -26.25 21.82 -33.99
C CYS A 123 -27.33 21.38 -32.96
N SER A 124 -27.73 22.27 -32.07
CA SER A 124 -28.64 21.95 -30.96
C SER A 124 -30.12 22.07 -31.31
N GLY A 125 -30.45 22.49 -32.51
CA GLY A 125 -31.83 22.67 -33.00
C GLY A 125 -32.12 21.83 -34.23
N ALA A 126 -33.30 22.13 -34.85
CA ALA A 126 -33.67 21.49 -36.10
C ALA A 126 -32.63 21.82 -37.20
N ASN A 127 -32.19 20.81 -37.92
CA ASN A 127 -31.31 20.93 -39.06
C ASN A 127 -31.75 19.89 -40.13
N PRO A 128 -32.41 20.29 -41.20
CA PRO A 128 -32.65 21.67 -41.68
C PRO A 128 -33.77 22.43 -40.97
N GLN A 129 -33.76 23.77 -41.11
CA GLN A 129 -34.86 24.62 -40.66
C GLN A 129 -35.67 25.09 -41.88
N LYS A 130 -37.03 25.00 -41.77
CA LYS A 130 -37.98 25.49 -42.78
C LYS A 130 -38.13 27.01 -42.64
N VAL A 131 -38.04 27.73 -43.75
CA VAL A 131 -38.21 29.17 -43.82
C VAL A 131 -39.07 29.56 -45.02
N THR A 132 -39.97 30.55 -44.87
CA THR A 132 -40.76 31.04 -45.98
C THR A 132 -40.25 32.42 -46.38
N VAL A 133 -39.84 32.56 -47.62
CA VAL A 133 -39.42 33.81 -48.24
C VAL A 133 -40.62 34.46 -48.91
N THR A 134 -40.87 35.71 -48.60
CA THR A 134 -41.88 36.54 -49.26
C THR A 134 -41.24 37.52 -50.24
N ALA A 135 -41.95 37.93 -51.26
CA ALA A 135 -41.41 38.80 -52.27
C ALA A 135 -40.96 40.16 -51.70
N GLY A 136 -39.69 40.50 -51.94
CA GLY A 136 -39.12 41.77 -51.52
C GLY A 136 -38.78 41.87 -50.02
N ALA A 137 -38.90 40.78 -49.24
CA ALA A 137 -38.63 40.78 -47.80
C ALA A 137 -37.47 39.83 -47.45
N ALA A 138 -36.83 40.11 -46.32
CA ALA A 138 -35.87 39.24 -45.71
C ALA A 138 -36.53 38.31 -44.71
N ALA A 139 -36.45 37.00 -44.93
CA ALA A 139 -36.81 35.99 -43.93
C ALA A 139 -35.61 35.73 -43.02
N THR A 140 -35.87 35.50 -41.74
CA THR A 140 -34.81 35.25 -40.76
C THR A 140 -34.76 33.79 -40.31
N VAL A 141 -33.55 33.26 -40.07
CA VAL A 141 -33.33 31.94 -39.53
C VAL A 141 -32.11 31.96 -38.61
N SER A 142 -32.14 31.21 -37.51
CA SER A 142 -31.03 31.17 -36.57
C SER A 142 -30.62 29.72 -36.24
N PHE A 143 -29.34 29.49 -36.16
CA PHE A 143 -28.77 28.21 -35.75
C PHE A 143 -27.87 28.41 -34.56
N THR A 144 -28.03 27.55 -33.54
CA THR A 144 -27.20 27.55 -32.34
C THR A 144 -26.48 26.23 -32.24
N ASN A 145 -25.14 26.27 -32.08
CA ASN A 145 -24.38 25.07 -31.78
C ASN A 145 -23.94 25.07 -30.33
N LYS A 146 -23.99 23.89 -29.72
CA LYS A 146 -23.47 23.61 -28.39
C LYS A 146 -22.14 22.88 -28.51
N ARG A 147 -21.31 23.02 -27.48
CA ARG A 147 -20.04 22.30 -27.46
C ARG A 147 -20.27 20.83 -27.22
N ASN A 148 -19.53 20.01 -27.94
CA ASN A 148 -19.37 18.62 -27.59
C ASN A 148 -18.54 18.55 -26.31
N THR A 149 -18.99 17.76 -25.34
CA THR A 149 -18.27 17.49 -24.10
C THR A 149 -17.81 16.06 -24.08
N GLY A 150 -16.83 15.77 -23.25
CA GLY A 150 -16.39 14.42 -22.97
C GLY A 150 -16.43 14.14 -21.47
N GLY A 151 -15.73 13.11 -21.05
CA GLY A 151 -15.65 12.75 -19.64
C GLY A 151 -14.29 12.13 -19.27
N VAL A 152 -14.07 12.01 -17.97
CA VAL A 152 -12.98 11.24 -17.39
C VAL A 152 -13.58 10.21 -16.44
N LYS A 153 -13.30 8.93 -16.70
CA LYS A 153 -13.56 7.83 -15.77
C LYS A 153 -12.35 7.70 -14.86
N LEU A 154 -12.53 7.99 -13.59
CA LEU A 154 -11.54 7.80 -12.54
C LEU A 154 -11.74 6.41 -11.95
N VAL A 155 -10.68 5.63 -11.90
CA VAL A 155 -10.69 4.23 -11.47
C VAL A 155 -9.77 4.07 -10.29
N LYS A 156 -10.27 3.40 -9.26
CA LYS A 156 -9.51 3.00 -8.08
C LYS A 156 -9.23 1.52 -8.11
N GLU A 157 -7.99 1.17 -7.94
CA GLU A 157 -7.53 -0.20 -7.74
C GLU A 157 -6.80 -0.33 -6.42
N THR A 158 -6.79 -1.53 -5.86
CA THR A 158 -5.99 -1.90 -4.70
C THR A 158 -5.36 -3.27 -4.93
N ASN A 159 -4.24 -3.53 -4.27
CA ASN A 159 -3.57 -4.83 -4.34
C ASN A 159 -4.40 -5.99 -3.74
N THR A 160 -5.50 -5.70 -3.05
CA THR A 160 -6.44 -6.70 -2.53
C THR A 160 -7.66 -6.89 -3.43
N GLY A 161 -7.89 -5.99 -4.39
CA GLY A 161 -9.14 -5.91 -5.17
C GLY A 161 -10.37 -5.56 -4.34
N LYS A 162 -10.19 -5.10 -3.09
CA LYS A 162 -11.25 -4.72 -2.15
C LYS A 162 -11.08 -3.27 -1.71
N ASN A 163 -12.08 -2.73 -1.00
CA ASN A 163 -12.06 -1.36 -0.48
C ASN A 163 -11.86 -0.32 -1.60
N LEU A 164 -12.59 -0.47 -2.69
CA LEU A 164 -12.47 0.38 -3.88
C LEU A 164 -13.29 1.67 -3.77
N GLY A 165 -14.33 1.69 -2.92
CA GLY A 165 -15.22 2.83 -2.73
C GLY A 165 -14.73 3.83 -1.69
N GLY A 166 -15.19 5.08 -1.81
CA GLY A 166 -14.93 6.14 -0.82
C GLY A 166 -13.64 6.92 -1.04
N TRP A 167 -12.84 6.58 -2.04
CA TRP A 167 -11.61 7.31 -2.36
C TRP A 167 -11.92 8.61 -3.06
N LYS A 168 -11.22 9.67 -2.68
CA LYS A 168 -11.38 11.01 -3.26
C LYS A 168 -10.29 11.28 -4.29
N ILE A 169 -10.70 11.57 -5.51
CA ILE A 169 -9.80 11.88 -6.61
C ILE A 169 -10.16 13.26 -7.15
N GLY A 170 -9.23 14.20 -7.01
CA GLY A 170 -9.34 15.54 -7.56
C GLY A 170 -9.08 15.54 -9.07
N LEU A 171 -9.85 16.35 -9.81
CA LEU A 171 -9.62 16.61 -11.24
C LEU A 171 -9.46 18.11 -11.43
N TYR A 172 -8.44 18.52 -12.18
CA TYR A 172 -7.97 19.91 -12.27
C TYR A 172 -7.67 20.29 -13.72
N MET A 173 -7.72 21.61 -13.97
CA MET A 173 -7.39 22.22 -15.28
C MET A 173 -5.92 22.57 -15.43
N ASP A 174 -5.14 22.46 -14.37
CA ASP A 174 -3.70 22.80 -14.34
C ASP A 174 -2.86 21.70 -13.68
N SER A 175 -1.59 21.59 -14.06
CA SER A 175 -0.65 20.56 -13.57
C SER A 175 -0.26 20.74 -12.10
N THR A 176 -0.49 21.90 -11.52
CA THR A 176 -0.23 22.19 -10.10
C THR A 176 -1.41 21.79 -9.20
N CYS A 177 -2.52 21.32 -9.82
CA CYS A 177 -3.73 20.90 -9.13
C CYS A 177 -4.32 21.99 -8.22
N THR A 178 -4.37 23.24 -8.71
CA THR A 178 -4.91 24.39 -8.00
C THR A 178 -6.28 24.81 -8.54
N SER A 179 -6.55 24.61 -9.83
CA SER A 179 -7.81 24.97 -10.50
C SER A 179 -8.69 23.72 -10.68
N ALA A 180 -9.50 23.43 -9.67
CA ALA A 180 -10.38 22.27 -9.68
C ALA A 180 -11.54 22.41 -10.67
N VAL A 181 -11.94 21.33 -11.35
CA VAL A 181 -13.17 21.30 -12.13
C VAL A 181 -14.39 21.25 -11.20
N THR A 182 -15.54 21.67 -11.71
CA THR A 182 -16.79 21.64 -10.94
C THR A 182 -17.12 20.21 -10.49
N GLY A 183 -17.41 20.03 -9.21
CA GLY A 183 -17.67 18.71 -8.60
C GLY A 183 -16.45 17.96 -8.09
N SER A 184 -15.24 18.47 -8.32
CA SER A 184 -14.01 17.91 -7.74
C SER A 184 -13.88 18.24 -6.24
N PRO A 185 -13.38 17.32 -5.38
CA PRO A 185 -12.96 15.96 -5.71
C PRO A 185 -14.14 15.00 -5.91
N PHE A 186 -13.97 14.02 -6.78
CA PHE A 186 -14.92 12.96 -7.05
C PHE A 186 -14.67 11.78 -6.12
N THR A 187 -15.75 11.16 -5.60
CA THR A 187 -15.66 10.01 -4.70
C THR A 187 -15.99 8.72 -5.44
N THR A 188 -15.13 7.71 -5.36
CA THR A 188 -15.34 6.42 -6.03
C THR A 188 -16.51 5.65 -5.42
N GLY A 189 -17.30 4.97 -6.27
CA GLY A 189 -18.31 4.03 -5.86
C GLY A 189 -17.74 2.72 -5.34
N ALA A 190 -18.61 1.80 -4.92
CA ALA A 190 -18.20 0.47 -4.41
C ALA A 190 -17.46 -0.36 -5.48
N ASP A 191 -17.71 -0.10 -6.76
CA ASP A 191 -17.00 -0.70 -7.90
C ASP A 191 -15.64 -0.06 -8.20
N GLY A 192 -15.22 0.93 -7.41
CA GLY A 192 -13.97 1.65 -7.58
C GLY A 192 -14.01 2.72 -8.66
N THR A 193 -15.18 3.06 -9.21
CA THR A 193 -15.25 3.99 -10.32
C THR A 193 -16.09 5.23 -10.01
N VAL A 194 -15.76 6.34 -10.68
CA VAL A 194 -16.57 7.54 -10.75
C VAL A 194 -16.27 8.26 -12.06
N THR A 195 -17.27 8.89 -12.67
CA THR A 195 -17.11 9.61 -13.94
C THR A 195 -17.39 11.08 -13.77
N ALA A 196 -16.41 11.91 -14.13
CA ALA A 196 -16.58 13.34 -14.35
C ALA A 196 -17.03 13.56 -15.78
N ALA A 197 -18.30 13.94 -15.98
CA ALA A 197 -18.90 14.18 -17.30
C ALA A 197 -19.05 15.69 -17.59
N GLY A 198 -19.37 16.02 -18.85
CA GLY A 198 -19.62 17.40 -19.26
C GLY A 198 -18.36 18.27 -19.35
N LEU A 199 -17.19 17.64 -19.46
CA LEU A 199 -15.91 18.32 -19.58
C LEU A 199 -15.67 18.80 -21.01
N THR A 200 -15.15 20.02 -21.16
CA THR A 200 -14.71 20.49 -22.48
C THR A 200 -13.50 19.71 -22.95
N PRO A 201 -13.38 19.39 -24.24
CA PRO A 201 -12.16 18.76 -24.77
C PRO A 201 -10.90 19.56 -24.40
N GLY A 202 -9.88 18.83 -23.94
CA GLY A 202 -8.65 19.47 -23.45
C GLY A 202 -7.86 18.56 -22.52
N THR A 203 -6.76 19.06 -21.99
CA THR A 203 -5.90 18.36 -21.03
C THR A 203 -6.34 18.68 -19.60
N TYR A 204 -6.46 17.64 -18.79
CA TYR A 204 -6.79 17.70 -17.37
C TYR A 204 -5.76 16.93 -16.56
N TYR A 205 -5.75 17.18 -15.25
CA TYR A 205 -4.81 16.57 -14.32
C TYR A 205 -5.60 15.96 -13.17
N ALA A 206 -5.34 14.70 -12.89
CA ALA A 206 -5.99 13.98 -11.80
C ALA A 206 -4.99 13.68 -10.69
N ARG A 207 -5.40 13.81 -9.43
CA ARG A 207 -4.62 13.47 -8.24
C ARG A 207 -5.51 12.89 -7.16
N GLU A 208 -5.10 11.75 -6.61
CA GLU A 208 -5.77 11.17 -5.46
C GLU A 208 -5.43 11.93 -4.17
N GLU A 209 -6.39 12.12 -3.29
CA GLU A 209 -6.15 12.62 -1.94
C GLU A 209 -5.54 11.51 -1.08
N ALA A 210 -4.48 11.82 -0.32
CA ALA A 210 -3.86 10.87 0.58
C ALA A 210 -4.86 10.42 1.67
N SER A 211 -4.88 9.12 1.95
CA SER A 211 -5.60 8.60 3.12
C SER A 211 -4.82 8.91 4.39
N SER A 212 -5.53 9.25 5.46
CA SER A 212 -4.96 9.34 6.82
C SER A 212 -4.81 7.96 7.47
N ASP A 213 -5.35 6.92 6.87
CA ASP A 213 -5.27 5.56 7.39
C ASP A 213 -3.88 4.97 7.13
N PRO A 214 -3.11 4.59 8.17
CA PRO A 214 -1.75 4.08 8.04
C PRO A 214 -1.65 2.71 7.33
N TYR A 215 -2.80 2.03 7.14
CA TYR A 215 -2.85 0.75 6.42
C TYR A 215 -2.56 0.88 4.93
N TRP A 216 -2.62 2.09 4.37
CA TRP A 216 -2.52 2.31 2.93
C TRP A 216 -1.27 3.08 2.53
N VAL A 217 -0.69 2.68 1.41
CA VAL A 217 0.20 3.53 0.61
C VAL A 217 -0.59 3.98 -0.61
N CYS A 218 -0.86 5.28 -0.67
CA CYS A 218 -1.67 5.89 -1.72
C CYS A 218 -0.81 6.36 -2.89
N ASP A 219 -1.33 6.20 -4.12
CA ASP A 219 -0.75 6.79 -5.32
C ASP A 219 -1.23 8.25 -5.43
N THR A 220 -0.47 9.17 -4.86
CA THR A 220 -0.76 10.62 -4.89
C THR A 220 -0.10 11.34 -6.06
N SER A 221 0.42 10.61 -7.04
CA SER A 221 1.02 11.18 -8.24
C SER A 221 -0.02 11.95 -9.08
N VAL A 222 0.43 13.02 -9.74
CA VAL A 222 -0.42 13.75 -10.68
C VAL A 222 -0.40 13.04 -12.02
N LYS A 223 -1.58 12.68 -12.52
CA LYS A 223 -1.76 11.98 -13.80
C LYS A 223 -2.42 12.91 -14.81
N THR A 224 -1.82 12.99 -16.00
CA THR A 224 -2.36 13.78 -17.12
C THR A 224 -3.36 12.95 -17.90
N VAL A 225 -4.49 13.56 -18.28
CA VAL A 225 -5.54 12.92 -19.09
C VAL A 225 -6.06 13.89 -20.13
N THR A 226 -6.25 13.42 -21.36
CA THR A 226 -6.82 14.20 -22.45
C THR A 226 -8.27 13.79 -22.69
N VAL A 227 -9.18 14.76 -22.57
CA VAL A 227 -10.60 14.61 -22.87
C VAL A 227 -10.83 14.98 -24.32
N THR A 228 -11.43 14.07 -25.08
CA THR A 228 -11.87 14.31 -26.46
C THR A 228 -13.39 14.54 -26.51
N ALA A 229 -13.86 15.20 -27.57
CA ALA A 229 -15.28 15.39 -27.82
C ALA A 229 -16.00 14.04 -27.87
N ASN A 230 -17.10 13.91 -27.13
CA ASN A 230 -17.92 12.69 -27.02
C ASN A 230 -17.18 11.45 -26.55
N GLY A 231 -15.92 11.59 -26.06
CA GLY A 231 -15.11 10.51 -25.54
C GLY A 231 -15.09 10.48 -24.02
N THR A 232 -14.76 9.32 -23.46
CA THR A 232 -14.46 9.16 -22.03
C THR A 232 -13.06 8.59 -21.89
N ALA A 233 -12.16 9.39 -21.35
CA ALA A 233 -10.81 8.95 -21.02
C ALA A 233 -10.79 8.27 -19.65
N THR A 234 -9.84 7.35 -19.41
CA THR A 234 -9.73 6.65 -18.13
C THR A 234 -8.41 6.98 -17.45
N VAL A 235 -8.46 7.19 -16.14
CA VAL A 235 -7.30 7.36 -15.26
C VAL A 235 -7.44 6.42 -14.07
N THR A 236 -6.39 5.64 -13.79
CA THR A 236 -6.38 4.65 -12.71
C THR A 236 -5.38 5.05 -11.63
N PHE A 237 -5.79 4.92 -10.36
CA PHE A 237 -4.97 5.07 -9.16
C PHE A 237 -4.93 3.75 -8.41
N SER A 238 -3.72 3.25 -8.11
CA SER A 238 -3.52 1.96 -7.45
C SER A 238 -2.90 2.17 -6.08
N ASN A 239 -3.62 1.74 -5.02
CA ASN A 239 -3.12 1.81 -3.65
C ASN A 239 -2.72 0.44 -3.13
N THR A 240 -1.72 0.44 -2.25
CA THR A 240 -1.22 -0.77 -1.61
C THR A 240 -1.71 -0.84 -0.17
N HIS A 241 -2.48 -1.88 0.15
CA HIS A 241 -2.83 -2.21 1.52
C HIS A 241 -1.66 -2.96 2.17
N LYS A 242 -1.17 -2.45 3.29
CA LYS A 242 -0.12 -3.06 4.11
C LYS A 242 -0.67 -4.23 4.92
N GLY A 243 0.21 -5.08 5.41
CA GLY A 243 -0.07 -6.12 6.40
C GLY A 243 0.75 -5.91 7.66
N ARG A 244 0.75 -6.89 8.56
CA ARG A 244 1.55 -6.88 9.79
C ARG A 244 2.18 -8.25 10.05
N GLY A 245 3.28 -8.26 10.79
CA GLY A 245 3.85 -9.45 11.41
C GLY A 245 3.43 -9.55 12.87
N LYS A 246 3.18 -10.76 13.34
CA LYS A 246 3.05 -11.08 14.75
C LYS A 246 4.14 -12.07 15.13
N ILE A 247 5.05 -11.64 16.00
CA ILE A 247 6.10 -12.47 16.55
C ILE A 247 5.62 -13.03 17.88
N ILE A 248 5.77 -14.33 18.07
CA ILE A 248 5.35 -15.04 19.27
C ILE A 248 6.57 -15.66 19.90
N LYS A 249 6.84 -15.30 21.15
CA LYS A 249 7.88 -15.88 21.98
C LYS A 249 7.33 -16.94 22.90
N THR A 250 7.92 -18.13 22.90
CA THR A 250 7.55 -19.22 23.77
C THR A 250 8.74 -19.70 24.59
N MET A 251 8.48 -20.10 25.82
CA MET A 251 9.47 -20.60 26.81
C MET A 251 8.88 -21.85 27.47
N PRO A 252 9.06 -23.06 26.87
CA PRO A 252 8.51 -24.30 27.43
C PRO A 252 9.00 -24.59 28.85
N ASP A 253 10.20 -24.13 29.20
CA ASP A 253 10.83 -24.33 30.50
C ASP A 253 10.30 -23.38 31.58
N GLY A 254 9.22 -22.59 31.28
CA GLY A 254 8.58 -21.68 32.24
C GLY A 254 9.31 -20.35 32.44
N GLY A 255 10.25 -20.01 31.57
CA GLY A 255 10.95 -18.73 31.57
C GLY A 255 10.03 -17.57 31.15
N SER A 256 10.47 -16.32 31.42
CA SER A 256 9.74 -15.13 30.99
C SER A 256 9.76 -14.99 29.48
N THR A 257 8.58 -14.76 28.89
CA THR A 257 8.43 -14.45 27.47
C THR A 257 8.54 -12.95 27.19
N ALA A 258 8.60 -12.11 28.22
CA ALA A 258 8.74 -10.66 28.11
C ALA A 258 10.20 -10.24 27.86
N GLU A 259 10.36 -9.04 27.28
CA GLU A 259 11.63 -8.33 27.09
C GLU A 259 12.62 -9.00 26.13
N TRP A 260 12.18 -9.94 25.30
CA TRP A 260 13.00 -10.50 24.22
C TRP A 260 13.05 -9.53 23.04
N LYS A 261 14.25 -9.31 22.49
CA LYS A 261 14.51 -8.36 21.40
C LYS A 261 14.51 -9.06 20.05
N PHE A 262 13.87 -8.42 19.08
CA PHE A 262 13.77 -8.88 17.70
C PHE A 262 14.07 -7.76 16.73
N GLU A 263 14.74 -8.09 15.64
CA GLU A 263 14.96 -7.23 14.50
C GLU A 263 14.26 -7.81 13.28
N VAL A 264 13.63 -6.94 12.49
CA VAL A 264 12.92 -7.30 11.27
C VAL A 264 13.61 -6.62 10.10
N TYR A 265 13.95 -7.40 9.09
CA TYR A 265 14.63 -6.95 7.88
C TYR A 265 13.78 -7.24 6.65
N ASP A 266 13.87 -6.40 5.63
CA ASP A 266 13.22 -6.62 4.34
C ASP A 266 14.03 -7.55 3.43
N SER A 267 13.59 -7.70 2.16
CA SER A 267 14.27 -8.54 1.16
C SER A 267 15.65 -8.06 0.76
N ASP A 268 15.94 -6.77 0.95
CA ASP A 268 17.23 -6.14 0.64
C ASP A 268 18.18 -6.17 1.85
N ASN A 269 17.75 -6.85 2.94
CA ASN A 269 18.44 -6.95 4.21
C ASN A 269 18.61 -5.59 4.92
N GLU A 270 17.69 -4.66 4.65
CA GLU A 270 17.62 -3.38 5.37
C GLU A 270 16.75 -3.54 6.62
N LEU A 271 17.20 -2.95 7.75
CA LEU A 271 16.47 -2.99 9.01
C LEU A 271 15.19 -2.16 8.93
N VAL A 272 14.03 -2.82 9.02
CA VAL A 272 12.71 -2.16 9.00
C VAL A 272 12.20 -1.84 10.40
N GLY A 273 12.64 -2.57 11.43
CA GLY A 273 12.24 -2.29 12.80
C GLY A 273 12.90 -3.17 13.84
N SER A 274 12.99 -2.64 15.07
CA SER A 274 13.45 -3.35 16.26
C SER A 274 12.34 -3.34 17.29
N TYR A 275 12.03 -4.52 17.85
CA TYR A 275 10.88 -4.73 18.70
C TYR A 275 11.26 -5.50 19.96
N THR A 276 10.45 -5.36 21.00
CA THR A 276 10.61 -6.10 22.26
C THR A 276 9.30 -6.74 22.64
N THR A 277 9.32 -8.00 23.09
CA THR A 277 8.11 -8.71 23.49
C THR A 277 7.47 -8.08 24.71
N ALA A 278 6.13 -8.00 24.68
CA ALA A 278 5.32 -7.65 25.86
C ALA A 278 5.25 -8.79 26.88
N SER A 279 4.55 -8.59 27.98
CA SER A 279 4.41 -9.58 29.06
C SER A 279 3.73 -10.90 28.62
N ASP A 280 2.92 -10.84 27.55
CA ASP A 280 2.29 -12.01 26.93
C ASP A 280 3.20 -12.75 25.92
N GLY A 281 4.43 -12.28 25.74
CA GLY A 281 5.38 -12.85 24.79
C GLY A 281 5.12 -12.51 23.35
N THR A 282 4.28 -11.52 23.05
CA THR A 282 3.95 -11.16 21.66
C THR A 282 4.50 -9.80 21.26
N ILE A 283 4.72 -9.67 19.95
CA ILE A 283 5.00 -8.40 19.26
C ILE A 283 4.04 -8.31 18.09
N LEU A 284 3.46 -7.14 17.89
CA LEU A 284 2.78 -6.79 16.67
C LEU A 284 3.60 -5.70 15.97
N THR A 285 4.13 -5.99 14.77
CA THR A 285 4.98 -5.05 14.04
C THR A 285 4.20 -3.80 13.61
N ASP A 286 4.90 -2.77 13.16
CA ASP A 286 4.30 -1.71 12.36
C ASP A 286 3.70 -2.28 11.06
N TYR A 287 2.95 -1.45 10.33
CA TYR A 287 2.41 -1.86 9.05
C TYR A 287 3.50 -1.93 7.98
N LEU A 288 3.65 -3.11 7.40
CA LEU A 288 4.66 -3.45 6.42
C LEU A 288 4.03 -3.64 5.03
N LEU A 289 4.76 -3.32 3.98
CA LEU A 289 4.36 -3.66 2.61
C LEU A 289 4.26 -5.19 2.46
N PRO A 290 3.38 -5.70 1.59
CA PRO A 290 3.38 -7.11 1.25
C PRO A 290 4.75 -7.54 0.70
N GLY A 291 5.28 -8.64 1.24
CA GLY A 291 6.61 -9.13 0.89
C GLY A 291 7.12 -10.14 1.91
N THR A 292 8.33 -10.66 1.68
CA THR A 292 9.00 -11.57 2.60
C THR A 292 9.99 -10.78 3.46
N TYR A 293 9.91 -11.01 4.76
CA TYR A 293 10.75 -10.37 5.77
C TYR A 293 11.53 -11.42 6.55
N THR A 294 12.70 -11.04 7.00
CA THR A 294 13.54 -11.85 7.88
C THR A 294 13.41 -11.33 9.31
N VAL A 295 13.03 -12.20 10.23
CA VAL A 295 12.92 -11.91 11.66
C VAL A 295 14.06 -12.57 12.38
N LYS A 296 14.84 -11.80 13.13
CA LYS A 296 15.99 -12.26 13.90
C LYS A 296 15.80 -11.99 15.38
N GLU A 297 15.86 -13.02 16.20
CA GLU A 297 15.94 -12.87 17.65
C GLU A 297 17.37 -12.48 18.06
N ILE A 298 17.50 -11.48 18.90
CA ILE A 298 18.79 -11.02 19.44
C ILE A 298 18.99 -11.68 20.81
N ILE A 299 19.79 -12.73 20.80
CA ILE A 299 20.16 -13.49 22.01
C ILE A 299 21.57 -13.05 22.43
N PRO A 300 21.77 -12.48 23.64
CA PRO A 300 23.09 -12.17 24.14
C PRO A 300 23.96 -13.43 24.21
N GLU A 301 25.29 -13.29 24.03
CA GLU A 301 26.22 -14.39 24.01
C GLU A 301 26.28 -15.13 25.37
N ASP A 302 26.14 -14.37 26.45
CA ASP A 302 26.08 -14.87 27.84
C ASP A 302 24.69 -15.33 28.28
N SER A 303 23.70 -15.34 27.36
CA SER A 303 22.32 -15.77 27.65
C SER A 303 22.32 -17.24 28.12
N PRO A 304 21.59 -17.55 29.21
CA PRO A 304 21.38 -18.94 29.62
C PRO A 304 20.43 -19.71 28.69
N TYR A 305 19.92 -19.05 27.65
CA TYR A 305 18.97 -19.64 26.72
C TYR A 305 19.53 -19.83 25.32
N THR A 306 18.98 -20.78 24.59
CA THR A 306 19.23 -21.02 23.17
C THR A 306 17.89 -21.08 22.43
N CYS A 307 17.89 -20.67 21.18
CA CYS A 307 16.70 -20.79 20.31
C CYS A 307 16.66 -22.21 19.72
N ASP A 308 15.51 -22.88 19.84
CA ASP A 308 15.29 -24.23 19.29
C ASP A 308 15.00 -24.19 17.79
N ALA A 309 14.42 -23.09 17.30
CA ALA A 309 14.08 -22.90 15.90
C ALA A 309 15.26 -22.25 15.15
N PRO A 310 15.27 -22.29 13.81
CA PRO A 310 16.19 -21.47 13.04
C PRO A 310 16.11 -19.99 13.47
N ASN A 311 17.25 -19.36 13.62
CA ASN A 311 17.33 -17.93 13.90
C ASN A 311 18.42 -17.34 12.98
N PRO A 312 18.05 -16.52 11.98
CA PRO A 312 16.73 -15.91 11.75
C PRO A 312 15.70 -16.83 11.10
N GLN A 313 14.42 -16.42 11.12
CA GLN A 313 13.30 -17.02 10.41
C GLN A 313 12.70 -16.02 9.38
N THR A 314 12.04 -16.55 8.37
CA THR A 314 11.33 -15.73 7.38
C THR A 314 9.83 -15.74 7.62
N VAL A 315 9.18 -14.60 7.34
CA VAL A 315 7.72 -14.44 7.39
C VAL A 315 7.24 -13.71 6.14
N THR A 316 6.15 -14.17 5.53
CA THR A 316 5.56 -13.50 4.36
C THR A 316 4.36 -12.67 4.80
N ILE A 317 4.47 -11.36 4.63
CA ILE A 317 3.38 -10.41 4.91
C ILE A 317 2.49 -10.31 3.69
N SER A 318 1.20 -10.56 3.87
CA SER A 318 0.18 -10.41 2.84
C SER A 318 -0.67 -9.16 3.12
N ALA A 319 -1.19 -8.58 2.03
CA ALA A 319 -2.02 -7.38 2.10
C ALA A 319 -3.23 -7.56 3.02
N GLY A 320 -3.37 -6.67 4.01
CA GLY A 320 -4.48 -6.68 4.97
C GLY A 320 -4.50 -7.86 5.94
N GLN A 321 -3.41 -8.63 6.03
CA GLN A 321 -3.32 -9.80 6.91
C GLN A 321 -2.26 -9.61 7.99
N THR A 322 -2.38 -10.39 9.06
CA THR A 322 -1.34 -10.55 10.06
C THR A 322 -0.73 -11.94 9.90
N ALA A 323 0.56 -11.99 9.61
CA ALA A 323 1.32 -13.24 9.51
C ALA A 323 2.03 -13.52 10.84
N GLU A 324 2.09 -14.78 11.27
CA GLU A 324 2.68 -15.18 12.55
C GLU A 324 4.01 -15.92 12.34
N VAL A 325 4.96 -15.68 13.24
CA VAL A 325 6.22 -16.40 13.35
C VAL A 325 6.50 -16.65 14.83
N THR A 326 6.95 -17.87 15.17
CA THR A 326 7.17 -18.28 16.55
C THR A 326 8.64 -18.58 16.80
N PHE A 327 9.16 -18.04 17.89
CA PHE A 327 10.51 -18.34 18.41
C PHE A 327 10.38 -19.01 19.78
N THR A 328 10.94 -20.20 19.87
CA THR A 328 10.97 -20.99 21.11
C THR A 328 12.38 -21.01 21.66
N ASN A 329 12.56 -20.54 22.89
CA ASN A 329 13.85 -20.68 23.56
C ASN A 329 13.74 -21.68 24.71
N ARG A 330 14.82 -22.42 24.86
CA ARG A 330 15.04 -23.33 25.98
C ARG A 330 16.27 -22.92 26.76
N MET A 331 16.29 -23.28 28.02
CA MET A 331 17.46 -23.06 28.88
C MET A 331 18.62 -23.97 28.44
N LYS A 332 19.81 -23.40 28.29
CA LYS A 332 21.02 -24.18 28.09
C LYS A 332 21.25 -25.09 29.29
N PRO A 333 21.64 -26.36 29.09
CA PRO A 333 21.98 -27.24 30.19
C PRO A 333 23.18 -26.70 30.97
N GLY A 334 23.07 -26.71 32.28
CA GLY A 334 24.14 -26.36 33.19
C GLY A 334 24.95 -27.56 33.60
N GLU A 335 26.15 -27.31 34.14
CA GLU A 335 27.04 -28.36 34.64
C GLU A 335 27.71 -27.93 35.94
N ILE A 336 27.82 -28.86 36.90
CA ILE A 336 28.71 -28.75 38.05
C ILE A 336 29.82 -29.79 37.88
N ARG A 337 31.04 -29.31 37.76
CA ARG A 337 32.23 -30.14 37.57
C ARG A 337 33.11 -30.07 38.80
N ILE A 338 33.41 -31.24 39.39
CA ILE A 338 34.21 -31.37 40.58
C ILE A 338 35.51 -32.05 40.19
N GLN A 339 36.66 -31.43 40.59
CA GLN A 339 37.97 -32.04 40.58
C GLN A 339 38.30 -32.42 42.00
N LYS A 340 38.35 -33.71 42.27
CA LYS A 340 38.68 -34.27 43.57
C LYS A 340 40.18 -34.51 43.66
N THR A 341 40.83 -33.87 44.65
CA THR A 341 42.30 -33.99 44.87
C THR A 341 42.64 -34.20 46.32
N ASP A 342 43.92 -34.61 46.57
CA ASP A 342 44.50 -34.51 47.88
C ASP A 342 45.13 -33.12 48.14
N THR A 343 45.83 -32.98 49.28
CA THR A 343 46.49 -31.73 49.66
C THR A 343 47.72 -31.39 48.81
N HIS A 344 48.21 -32.31 48.00
CA HIS A 344 49.32 -32.11 47.04
C HIS A 344 48.83 -31.86 45.62
N GLY A 345 47.48 -31.90 45.36
CA GLY A 345 46.90 -31.72 44.08
C GLY A 345 46.77 -33.00 43.24
N GLU A 346 47.10 -34.17 43.81
CA GLU A 346 46.95 -35.45 43.16
C GLU A 346 45.44 -35.85 43.09
N SER A 347 45.01 -36.36 41.92
CA SER A 347 43.65 -36.77 41.72
C SER A 347 43.23 -37.96 42.57
N LEU A 348 42.04 -37.92 43.15
CA LEU A 348 41.52 -38.97 44.02
C LEU A 348 40.26 -39.62 43.47
N ALA A 349 40.30 -40.94 43.26
CA ALA A 349 39.12 -41.74 42.88
C ALA A 349 38.31 -42.21 44.10
N GLY A 350 37.05 -42.51 43.92
CA GLY A 350 36.21 -43.19 44.92
C GLY A 350 35.54 -42.23 45.94
N ALA A 351 35.63 -40.91 45.77
CA ALA A 351 34.80 -39.97 46.52
C ALA A 351 33.40 -39.99 45.98
N GLU A 352 32.38 -40.07 46.85
CA GLU A 352 30.98 -40.01 46.45
C GLU A 352 30.40 -38.63 46.81
N PHE A 353 29.82 -37.95 45.78
CA PHE A 353 29.21 -36.64 45.95
C PHE A 353 27.67 -36.74 45.71
N LEU A 354 26.89 -36.21 46.66
CA LEU A 354 25.44 -36.01 46.53
C LEU A 354 25.17 -34.62 45.99
N LEU A 355 24.34 -34.54 44.96
CA LEU A 355 23.78 -33.32 44.45
C LEU A 355 22.30 -33.19 44.84
N GLU A 356 21.98 -32.08 45.46
CA GLU A 356 20.63 -31.66 45.82
C GLU A 356 20.33 -30.32 45.16
N TRP A 357 19.04 -30.08 44.88
CA TRP A 357 18.57 -28.85 44.27
C TRP A 357 17.48 -28.22 45.11
N SER A 358 17.27 -26.90 44.95
CA SER A 358 16.23 -26.11 45.59
C SER A 358 15.83 -24.92 44.73
N ARG A 359 14.58 -24.48 44.79
CA ARG A 359 14.12 -23.22 44.16
C ARG A 359 14.49 -21.99 45.00
N ASP A 360 14.41 -22.12 46.33
CA ASP A 360 14.45 -20.98 47.23
C ASP A 360 15.54 -21.08 48.31
N GLY A 361 16.36 -22.17 48.31
CA GLY A 361 17.43 -22.44 49.25
C GLY A 361 16.89 -22.93 50.63
N ARG A 362 15.60 -23.18 50.80
CA ARG A 362 15.00 -23.61 52.07
C ARG A 362 14.70 -25.09 52.10
N GLN A 363 14.15 -25.61 51.01
CA GLN A 363 13.84 -27.03 50.85
C GLN A 363 14.71 -27.63 49.80
N TRP A 364 15.47 -28.67 50.16
CA TRP A 364 16.42 -29.37 49.31
C TRP A 364 15.91 -30.75 48.97
N GLN A 365 15.99 -31.09 47.67
CA GLN A 365 15.59 -32.36 47.12
C GLN A 365 16.75 -32.97 46.31
N THR A 366 16.87 -34.28 46.35
CA THR A 366 17.89 -35.01 45.59
C THR A 366 17.58 -34.91 44.08
N VAL A 367 18.59 -34.65 43.26
CA VAL A 367 18.43 -34.69 41.81
C VAL A 367 18.17 -36.12 41.32
N THR A 368 17.37 -36.26 40.26
CA THR A 368 17.07 -37.56 39.64
C THR A 368 17.68 -37.64 38.26
N TYR A 369 18.05 -38.86 37.84
CA TYR A 369 18.54 -39.10 36.49
C TYR A 369 17.40 -38.96 35.46
N THR A 370 17.74 -38.37 34.31
CA THR A 370 16.91 -38.35 33.12
C THR A 370 17.75 -38.50 31.85
N ASP A 371 17.25 -39.18 30.86
CA ASP A 371 17.80 -39.26 29.51
C ASP A 371 17.18 -38.21 28.56
N SER A 372 16.23 -37.41 29.04
CA SER A 372 15.63 -36.33 28.29
C SER A 372 16.64 -35.24 27.99
N PRO A 373 16.69 -34.74 26.75
CA PRO A 373 17.50 -33.55 26.42
C PRO A 373 16.92 -32.26 27.00
N ASP A 374 15.66 -32.30 27.45
CA ASP A 374 14.99 -31.15 28.06
C ASP A 374 15.49 -30.92 29.48
N VAL A 375 16.00 -29.71 29.70
CA VAL A 375 16.50 -29.31 31.01
C VAL A 375 15.33 -28.94 31.91
N THR A 376 15.09 -29.72 32.95
CA THR A 376 14.02 -29.50 33.92
C THR A 376 14.58 -29.41 35.36
N GLU A 377 13.80 -28.77 36.25
CA GLU A 377 14.19 -28.67 37.66
C GLU A 377 14.30 -30.04 38.30
N GLY A 378 15.38 -30.24 39.06
CA GLY A 378 15.60 -31.45 39.81
C GLY A 378 16.08 -32.66 38.99
N THR A 379 16.35 -32.47 37.71
CA THR A 379 16.90 -33.54 36.84
C THR A 379 18.38 -33.34 36.55
N CYS A 380 19.04 -34.45 36.20
CA CYS A 380 20.45 -34.50 35.82
C CYS A 380 20.65 -35.60 34.77
N THR A 381 21.40 -35.29 33.70
CA THR A 381 21.67 -36.23 32.60
C THR A 381 23.01 -37.02 32.78
N ALA A 382 23.68 -36.85 33.92
CA ALA A 382 24.95 -37.52 34.17
C ALA A 382 24.76 -39.04 34.26
N GLU A 383 25.46 -39.76 33.40
CA GLU A 383 25.49 -41.23 33.46
C GLU A 383 26.04 -41.73 34.78
N GLY A 384 25.48 -42.81 35.30
CA GLY A 384 25.90 -43.40 36.56
C GLY A 384 25.34 -42.73 37.81
N LEU A 385 24.47 -41.71 37.66
CA LEU A 385 23.78 -41.07 38.79
C LEU A 385 22.88 -42.09 39.49
N THR A 386 23.14 -42.31 40.79
CA THR A 386 22.32 -43.19 41.64
C THR A 386 21.95 -42.44 42.92
N ASP A 387 20.65 -42.31 43.22
CA ASP A 387 20.17 -41.56 44.39
C ASP A 387 20.83 -40.17 44.53
N GLY A 388 20.97 -39.46 43.38
CA GLY A 388 21.57 -38.14 43.31
C GLY A 388 23.10 -38.11 43.52
N LYS A 389 23.74 -39.24 43.47
CA LYS A 389 25.16 -39.37 43.77
C LYS A 389 25.98 -39.85 42.56
N LEU A 390 27.19 -39.29 42.45
CA LEU A 390 28.23 -39.71 41.52
C LEU A 390 29.54 -39.96 42.28
N THR A 391 30.35 -40.85 41.72
CA THR A 391 31.64 -41.23 42.31
C THR A 391 32.81 -40.71 41.44
N SER A 392 33.85 -40.13 42.06
CA SER A 392 35.02 -39.63 41.31
C SER A 392 35.77 -40.78 40.64
N GLY A 393 36.12 -40.55 39.36
CA GLY A 393 36.93 -41.45 38.54
C GLY A 393 38.41 -41.45 38.94
N ALA A 394 39.24 -42.20 38.18
CA ALA A 394 40.70 -42.24 38.39
C ALA A 394 41.36 -40.87 38.15
N ASP A 395 40.75 -40.03 37.35
CA ASP A 395 41.13 -38.65 37.09
C ASP A 395 40.66 -37.66 38.17
N GLY A 396 39.95 -38.16 39.19
CA GLY A 396 39.33 -37.34 40.23
C GLY A 396 38.10 -36.55 39.77
N GLU A 397 37.65 -36.70 38.54
CA GLU A 397 36.55 -35.86 38.00
C GLU A 397 35.17 -36.45 38.36
N VAL A 398 34.23 -35.53 38.67
CA VAL A 398 32.79 -35.81 38.77
C VAL A 398 32.05 -34.70 38.01
N ARG A 399 31.10 -35.07 37.14
CA ARG A 399 30.34 -34.14 36.32
C ARG A 399 28.83 -34.37 36.49
N PHE A 400 28.15 -33.40 37.07
CA PHE A 400 26.72 -33.35 37.07
C PHE A 400 26.28 -32.49 35.89
N THR A 401 25.71 -33.10 34.85
CA THR A 401 25.34 -32.49 33.56
C THR A 401 23.85 -32.36 33.40
N GLY A 402 23.37 -31.53 32.48
CA GLY A 402 21.96 -31.36 32.17
C GLY A 402 21.16 -30.65 33.27
N LEU A 403 21.83 -29.82 34.06
CA LEU A 403 21.21 -29.15 35.21
C LEU A 403 20.47 -27.89 34.79
N TYR A 404 19.33 -27.62 35.43
CA TYR A 404 18.53 -26.42 35.24
C TYR A 404 19.21 -25.21 35.91
N SER A 405 19.71 -24.25 35.11
CA SER A 405 20.49 -23.12 35.60
C SER A 405 19.71 -22.12 36.46
N GLY A 406 18.37 -22.23 36.51
CA GLY A 406 17.50 -21.40 37.35
C GLY A 406 17.37 -21.89 38.82
N SER A 407 17.91 -23.07 39.14
CA SER A 407 17.84 -23.63 40.49
C SER A 407 19.09 -23.36 41.29
N LEU A 408 18.98 -23.46 42.61
CA LEU A 408 20.09 -23.54 43.52
C LEU A 408 20.51 -25.01 43.68
N TYR A 409 21.80 -25.26 43.81
CA TYR A 409 22.38 -26.58 43.97
C TYR A 409 23.26 -26.63 45.20
N ARG A 410 23.26 -27.80 45.84
CA ARG A 410 24.10 -28.08 46.98
C ARG A 410 24.83 -29.41 46.73
N VAL A 411 26.16 -29.36 46.82
CA VAL A 411 27.01 -30.54 46.69
C VAL A 411 27.57 -30.91 48.05
N THR A 412 27.43 -32.16 48.42
CA THR A 412 27.98 -32.71 49.69
C THR A 412 28.78 -33.96 49.40
N GLU A 413 29.96 -34.06 49.95
CA GLU A 413 30.72 -35.32 49.95
C GLU A 413 30.07 -36.29 50.96
N LYS A 414 29.58 -37.43 50.48
CA LYS A 414 28.96 -38.46 51.31
C LYS A 414 29.91 -39.61 51.66
N LYS A 415 30.98 -39.78 50.88
CA LYS A 415 32.01 -40.77 51.09
C LYS A 415 33.34 -40.20 50.63
N ALA A 416 34.34 -40.21 51.50
CA ALA A 416 35.69 -39.85 51.13
C ALA A 416 36.44 -40.99 50.41
N PRO A 417 37.43 -40.67 49.60
CA PRO A 417 38.40 -41.69 49.08
C PRO A 417 39.01 -42.50 50.20
N LYS A 418 39.34 -43.73 49.90
CA LYS A 418 39.99 -44.62 50.89
C LYS A 418 41.31 -44.02 51.45
N GLY A 419 41.38 -43.89 52.76
CA GLY A 419 42.55 -43.29 53.44
C GLY A 419 42.46 -41.75 53.60
N TYR A 420 41.37 -41.13 53.29
CA TYR A 420 41.13 -39.70 53.40
C TYR A 420 39.98 -39.35 54.35
N GLN A 421 40.01 -38.16 54.92
CA GLN A 421 39.01 -37.67 55.86
C GLN A 421 37.82 -37.18 55.08
N LEU A 422 36.61 -37.53 55.58
CA LEU A 422 35.31 -37.04 55.00
C LEU A 422 35.17 -35.57 55.37
N LEU A 423 34.72 -34.77 54.36
CA LEU A 423 34.32 -33.40 54.60
C LEU A 423 32.91 -33.35 55.25
N THR A 424 32.79 -32.57 56.32
CA THR A 424 31.50 -32.48 57.11
C THR A 424 30.58 -31.40 56.62
N GLU A 425 31.08 -30.46 55.86
CA GLU A 425 30.28 -29.34 55.30
C GLU A 425 30.00 -29.54 53.81
N HIS A 426 29.01 -28.79 53.32
CA HIS A 426 28.76 -28.75 51.88
C HIS A 426 29.94 -28.16 51.16
N VAL A 427 30.38 -28.79 50.08
CA VAL A 427 31.50 -28.32 49.26
C VAL A 427 31.08 -27.22 48.30
N TYR A 428 29.78 -27.11 48.05
CA TYR A 428 29.17 -26.06 47.23
C TYR A 428 27.72 -25.83 47.64
N GLU A 429 27.29 -24.58 47.66
CA GLU A 429 25.89 -24.16 47.69
C GLU A 429 25.75 -22.88 46.90
N GLY A 430 24.90 -22.89 45.87
CA GLY A 430 24.69 -21.74 44.99
C GLY A 430 24.06 -22.10 43.64
N SER A 431 23.90 -21.11 42.78
CA SER A 431 23.44 -21.28 41.40
C SER A 431 24.59 -21.64 40.48
N ILE A 432 24.26 -22.26 39.31
CA ILE A 432 25.27 -22.49 38.27
C ILE A 432 25.77 -21.14 37.77
N ARG A 433 27.06 -21.01 37.57
CA ARG A 433 27.71 -19.77 37.14
C ARG A 433 27.44 -19.53 35.66
N LYS A 434 26.89 -18.37 35.36
CA LYS A 434 26.60 -17.96 33.96
C LYS A 434 27.78 -17.35 33.25
N ASP A 435 28.71 -16.78 34.01
CA ASP A 435 29.92 -16.11 33.55
C ASP A 435 31.02 -17.07 33.04
N ASP A 436 30.86 -18.37 33.26
CA ASP A 436 31.79 -19.43 32.81
C ASP A 436 31.09 -20.46 31.88
N GLY A 437 30.17 -19.97 31.00
CA GLY A 437 29.51 -20.81 29.99
C GLY A 437 28.54 -21.85 30.56
N ASN A 438 27.80 -21.55 31.61
CA ASN A 438 26.90 -22.44 32.36
C ASN A 438 27.63 -23.57 33.12
N PHE A 439 28.87 -23.34 33.52
CA PHE A 439 29.66 -24.29 34.33
C PHE A 439 29.93 -23.73 35.71
N THR A 440 29.87 -24.61 36.70
CA THR A 440 30.46 -24.38 38.02
C THR A 440 31.60 -25.36 38.25
N ARG A 441 32.80 -24.86 38.39
CA ARG A 441 34.02 -25.68 38.64
C ARG A 441 34.39 -25.63 40.12
N LEU A 442 34.57 -26.79 40.70
CA LEU A 442 34.91 -26.96 42.10
C LEU A 442 36.18 -27.82 42.22
N THR A 443 37.14 -27.37 43.00
CA THR A 443 38.24 -28.23 43.45
C THR A 443 37.96 -28.61 44.89
N VAL A 444 37.87 -29.91 45.15
CA VAL A 444 37.53 -30.46 46.47
C VAL A 444 38.74 -31.27 47.01
N VAL A 445 39.28 -30.80 48.09
CA VAL A 445 40.51 -31.33 48.63
C VAL A 445 40.22 -32.11 49.92
N ASN A 446 40.71 -33.37 50.01
CA ASN A 446 40.68 -34.12 51.26
C ASN A 446 42.09 -34.30 51.82
N ALA A 447 42.21 -34.25 53.15
CA ALA A 447 43.42 -34.58 53.87
C ALA A 447 43.50 -36.07 54.15
N PRO A 448 44.64 -36.67 54.12
CA PRO A 448 44.84 -38.06 54.53
C PRO A 448 44.36 -38.30 55.97
N VAL A 449 43.81 -39.50 56.24
CA VAL A 449 43.53 -39.93 57.61
C VAL A 449 44.91 -40.18 58.30
N PHE A 450 45.11 -39.57 59.41
CA PHE A 450 46.33 -39.79 60.19
C PHE A 450 46.15 -41.12 60.92
N GLU A 451 46.74 -42.19 60.39
CA GLU A 451 46.89 -43.42 61.13
C GLU A 451 48.11 -43.26 61.99
N LEU A 452 47.87 -43.20 63.31
CA LEU A 452 49.01 -43.31 64.28
C LEU A 452 49.60 -44.66 64.11
N PRO A 453 50.94 -44.75 63.93
CA PRO A 453 51.60 -46.05 63.92
C PRO A 453 51.24 -46.80 65.22
N MET A 454 50.69 -48.01 65.09
CA MET A 454 50.51 -48.90 66.24
C MET A 454 51.88 -49.33 66.72
N THR A 455 52.48 -48.51 67.51
CA THR A 455 53.68 -48.94 68.31
C THR A 455 53.17 -49.76 69.44
N GLY A 456 53.18 -51.07 69.27
CA GLY A 456 53.03 -52.00 70.35
C GLY A 456 54.17 -51.79 71.39
N SER A 457 53.89 -51.01 72.39
CA SER A 457 54.63 -50.99 73.65
C SER A 457 53.71 -50.34 74.68
N THR A 458 53.43 -51.11 75.68
CA THR A 458 52.75 -50.73 76.91
C THR A 458 53.38 -49.51 77.59
N GLY A 459 52.64 -48.51 77.82
CA GLY A 459 52.94 -47.52 78.85
C GLY A 459 53.29 -46.12 78.37
N TYR A 460 52.51 -45.22 78.89
CA TYR A 460 52.70 -43.77 79.04
C TYR A 460 52.08 -42.82 78.03
N THR A 461 51.03 -42.26 78.54
CA THR A 461 50.55 -40.88 78.66
C THR A 461 49.82 -40.31 77.47
N ALA A 462 48.53 -40.30 77.67
CA ALA A 462 47.61 -39.36 77.08
C ALA A 462 48.00 -37.91 77.41
N MET A 463 48.76 -37.27 76.55
CA MET A 463 48.82 -35.79 76.52
C MET A 463 49.67 -35.32 75.36
N THR A 464 49.15 -35.26 74.16
CA THR A 464 49.60 -34.33 73.11
C THR A 464 48.72 -34.35 71.84
N ALA A 465 47.48 -34.83 71.91
CA ALA A 465 46.58 -34.92 70.77
C ALA A 465 45.67 -33.70 70.60
N ILE A 466 45.89 -32.59 71.31
CA ILE A 466 44.94 -31.45 71.33
C ILE A 466 45.47 -30.21 70.57
N GLN A 467 46.67 -30.19 70.00
CA GLN A 467 47.25 -28.97 69.41
C GLN A 467 47.35 -28.92 67.88
N VAL A 468 46.95 -29.93 67.14
CA VAL A 468 46.98 -29.86 65.65
C VAL A 468 45.64 -29.54 65.02
N GLY A 469 44.50 -29.75 65.76
CA GLY A 469 43.18 -29.47 65.25
C GLY A 469 42.74 -27.98 65.19
N THR A 470 43.38 -27.14 66.05
CA THR A 470 43.02 -25.74 66.21
C THR A 470 43.73 -24.78 65.24
N GLY A 471 44.86 -25.18 64.65
CA GLY A 471 45.58 -24.33 63.71
C GLY A 471 44.97 -24.21 62.31
N ILE A 472 44.33 -25.25 61.87
CA ILE A 472 43.73 -25.26 60.52
C ILE A 472 42.36 -24.51 60.50
N VAL A 473 41.60 -24.56 61.61
CA VAL A 473 40.32 -23.79 61.72
C VAL A 473 40.58 -22.28 61.78
N LEU A 474 41.65 -21.83 62.40
CA LEU A 474 42.03 -20.41 62.45
C LEU A 474 42.51 -19.86 61.09
N LEU A 475 43.12 -20.67 60.26
CA LEU A 475 43.49 -20.22 58.88
C LEU A 475 42.35 -20.02 57.98
N PHE A 476 41.30 -20.84 58.04
CA PHE A 476 40.06 -20.67 57.27
C PHE A 476 39.25 -19.49 57.74
N ILE A 477 39.18 -19.18 59.03
CA ILE A 477 38.53 -18.00 59.58
C ILE A 477 39.21 -16.70 59.14
N LEU A 478 40.51 -16.68 59.09
CA LEU A 478 41.30 -15.51 58.62
C LEU A 478 41.17 -15.25 57.12
N ILE A 479 41.03 -16.29 56.30
CA ILE A 479 40.74 -16.15 54.85
C ILE A 479 39.31 -15.64 54.59
N ARG A 480 38.32 -16.03 55.39
CA ARG A 480 36.95 -15.48 55.29
C ARG A 480 36.83 -14.02 55.76
N LEU A 481 37.63 -13.60 56.74
CA LEU A 481 37.62 -12.20 57.21
C LEU A 481 38.38 -11.25 56.26
N ALA A 482 39.36 -11.74 55.51
CA ALA A 482 40.06 -10.96 54.49
C ALA A 482 39.23 -10.72 53.23
N LYS A 483 38.26 -11.62 52.88
CA LYS A 483 37.34 -11.46 51.73
C LYS A 483 36.13 -10.56 52.00
N LYS A 484 35.87 -10.16 53.28
CA LYS A 484 34.78 -9.22 53.64
C LYS A 484 35.22 -7.75 53.67
N ARG A 485 36.48 -7.44 53.31
CA ARG A 485 37.03 -6.06 53.29
C ARG A 485 37.60 -5.65 51.93
N LYS A 486 37.04 -6.17 50.86
CA LYS A 486 37.20 -5.55 49.51
C LYS A 486 35.87 -5.38 48.87
#